data_6115ebf1b621d6f33b3bed7070882be7
#
_entry.id   6115ebf1b621d6f33b3bed7070882be7
#
_cell.length_a   1.000
_cell.length_b   1.000
_cell.length_c   1.000
_cell.angle_alpha   90.00
_cell.angle_beta   90.00
_cell.angle_gamma   90.00
#
_symmetry.space_group_name_H-M   'P 1'
#
loop_
_entity.id
_entity.type
_entity.pdbx_description
1 polymer ?
#
loop_
_entity_poly.entity_id
_entity_poly.type
_entity_poly.pdbx_seq_one_letter_code
_entity_poly.pdbx_strand_id
1 'polypeptide(L)'
;MNSGRKAKLYKIILVLCNVFLITAAVAGSVIYANNVRASQVETKALDFISTVESMKSVSQNYLDSERGYVENWAAYINEQQMTLPEALEFLRNINTNPARFIHIVDMDTFDAWTASYPPGKEQIDTYHQYQGELTEW
;
A
#
# COMPACT_ATOMS: atom_id res chain seq x y z
N MET A 1 49.08 53.20 34.84
CA MET A 1 48.08 52.07 34.96
C MET A 1 48.84 50.79 35.31
N ASN A 2 48.58 50.18 36.46
CA ASN A 2 49.40 49.13 37.04
C ASN A 2 49.41 47.85 36.17
N SER A 3 50.60 47.36 35.76
CA SER A 3 50.79 46.16 34.94
C SER A 3 49.97 44.95 35.35
N GLY A 4 49.79 44.74 36.66
CA GLY A 4 49.00 43.63 37.19
C GLY A 4 47.49 43.73 36.95
N ARG A 5 46.91 44.93 36.81
CA ARG A 5 45.51 45.13 36.44
C ARG A 5 45.25 44.78 34.95
N LYS A 6 46.18 45.13 34.07
CA LYS A 6 46.08 44.80 32.65
C LYS A 6 46.13 43.27 32.46
N ALA A 7 47.02 42.56 33.13
CA ALA A 7 47.12 41.10 33.04
C ALA A 7 45.86 40.37 33.55
N LYS A 8 45.23 40.87 34.64
CA LYS A 8 43.97 40.34 35.11
C LYS A 8 42.82 40.56 34.14
N LEU A 9 42.76 41.76 33.54
CA LEU A 9 41.73 42.07 32.52
C LEU A 9 41.85 41.17 31.30
N TYR A 10 43.04 40.93 30.76
CA TYR A 10 43.28 40.02 29.66
C TYR A 10 42.84 38.58 29.96
N LYS A 11 43.10 38.08 31.16
CA LYS A 11 42.67 36.74 31.55
C LYS A 11 41.13 36.64 31.61
N ILE A 12 40.45 37.65 32.15
CA ILE A 12 38.99 37.69 32.21
C ILE A 12 38.39 37.70 30.79
N ILE A 13 38.90 38.56 29.93
CA ILE A 13 38.47 38.65 28.52
C ILE A 13 38.69 37.32 27.78
N LEU A 14 39.83 36.68 27.96
CA LEU A 14 40.15 35.40 27.39
C LEU A 14 39.15 34.31 27.83
N VAL A 15 38.85 34.25 29.11
CA VAL A 15 37.85 33.29 29.68
C VAL A 15 36.48 33.57 29.09
N LEU A 16 36.01 34.81 29.07
CA LEU A 16 34.72 35.19 28.50
C LEU A 16 34.61 34.83 27.03
N CYS A 17 35.66 35.09 26.23
CA CYS A 17 35.70 34.70 24.81
C CYS A 17 35.60 33.17 24.64
N ASN A 18 36.30 32.39 25.47
CA ASN A 18 36.24 30.94 25.41
C ASN A 18 34.83 30.41 25.79
N VAL A 19 34.25 30.97 26.85
CA VAL A 19 32.88 30.60 27.23
C VAL A 19 31.88 30.93 26.13
N PHE A 20 31.99 32.09 25.51
CA PHE A 20 31.13 32.49 24.39
C PHE A 20 31.29 31.55 23.19
N LEU A 21 32.52 31.20 22.83
CA LEU A 21 32.79 30.27 21.69
C LEU A 21 32.21 28.88 21.97
N ILE A 22 32.36 28.35 23.18
CA ILE A 22 31.80 27.07 23.59
C ILE A 22 30.25 27.11 23.50
N THR A 23 29.66 28.17 24.05
CA THR A 23 28.20 28.34 24.05
C THR A 23 27.66 28.44 22.62
N ALA A 24 28.31 29.20 21.75
CA ALA A 24 27.95 29.33 20.35
C ALA A 24 28.07 27.99 19.58
N ALA A 25 29.13 27.23 19.87
CA ALA A 25 29.34 25.92 19.25
C ALA A 25 28.24 24.91 19.70
N VAL A 26 27.90 24.89 20.98
CA VAL A 26 26.83 24.01 21.49
C VAL A 26 25.48 24.41 20.90
N ALA A 27 25.14 25.71 20.92
CA ALA A 27 23.88 26.19 20.35
C ALA A 27 23.79 25.87 18.85
N GLY A 28 24.87 26.11 18.09
CA GLY A 28 24.95 25.77 16.66
C GLY A 28 24.76 24.27 16.41
N SER A 29 25.36 23.42 17.23
CA SER A 29 25.22 21.96 17.13
C SER A 29 23.78 21.50 17.37
N VAL A 30 23.10 22.08 18.37
CA VAL A 30 21.69 21.76 18.69
C VAL A 30 20.77 22.18 17.53
N ILE A 31 20.95 23.41 17.03
CA ILE A 31 20.17 23.90 15.88
C ILE A 31 20.38 23.00 14.66
N TYR A 32 21.62 22.66 14.34
CA TYR A 32 21.96 21.78 13.23
C TYR A 32 21.31 20.40 13.39
N ALA A 33 21.45 19.79 14.58
CA ALA A 33 20.85 18.48 14.85
C ALA A 33 19.32 18.48 14.71
N ASN A 34 18.66 19.54 15.16
CA ASN A 34 17.20 19.69 15.03
C ASN A 34 16.78 19.84 13.56
N ASN A 35 17.51 20.65 12.79
CA ASN A 35 17.23 20.83 11.36
C ASN A 35 17.42 19.52 10.57
N VAL A 36 18.50 18.78 10.86
CA VAL A 36 18.74 17.46 10.23
C VAL A 36 17.63 16.48 10.56
N ARG A 37 17.19 16.42 11.83
CA ARG A 37 16.08 15.55 12.24
C ARG A 37 14.77 15.93 11.52
N ALA A 38 14.43 17.21 11.47
CA ALA A 38 13.24 17.68 10.78
C ALA A 38 13.25 17.30 9.31
N SER A 39 14.37 17.54 8.61
CA SER A 39 14.54 17.16 7.22
C SER A 39 14.45 15.65 6.99
N GLN A 40 15.04 14.84 7.88
CA GLN A 40 14.95 13.39 7.77
C GLN A 40 13.53 12.86 7.97
N VAL A 41 12.75 13.45 8.89
CA VAL A 41 11.35 13.08 9.11
C VAL A 41 10.52 13.42 7.88
N GLU A 42 10.70 14.61 7.33
CA GLU A 42 10.01 15.04 6.12
C GLU A 42 10.34 14.14 4.92
N THR A 43 11.61 13.84 4.69
CA THR A 43 12.04 12.94 3.60
C THR A 43 11.41 11.55 3.76
N LYS A 44 11.44 10.97 4.96
CA LYS A 44 10.83 9.65 5.22
C LYS A 44 9.32 9.66 5.03
N ALA A 45 8.65 10.76 5.41
CA ALA A 45 7.21 10.90 5.20
C ALA A 45 6.86 10.93 3.71
N LEU A 46 7.63 11.68 2.91
CA LEU A 46 7.47 11.74 1.46
C LEU A 46 7.75 10.39 0.78
N ASP A 47 8.81 9.69 1.20
CA ASP A 47 9.13 8.35 0.71
C ASP A 47 8.01 7.35 1.03
N PHE A 48 7.44 7.44 2.24
CA PHE A 48 6.32 6.58 2.64
C PHE A 48 5.07 6.87 1.79
N ILE A 49 4.71 8.14 1.60
CA ILE A 49 3.57 8.54 0.75
C ILE A 49 3.77 8.03 -0.68
N SER A 50 4.94 8.25 -1.26
CA SER A 50 5.28 7.76 -2.60
C SER A 50 5.17 6.23 -2.72
N THR A 51 5.60 5.50 -1.68
CA THR A 51 5.48 4.04 -1.63
C THR A 51 4.02 3.60 -1.59
N VAL A 52 3.19 4.26 -0.76
CA VAL A 52 1.75 3.97 -0.67
C VAL A 52 1.04 4.26 -2.00
N GLU A 53 1.34 5.38 -2.64
CA GLU A 53 0.79 5.73 -3.95
C GLU A 53 1.19 4.72 -5.03
N SER A 54 2.44 4.27 -5.01
CA SER A 54 2.92 3.22 -5.92
C SER A 54 2.19 1.89 -5.68
N MET A 55 2.04 1.47 -4.42
CA MET A 55 1.29 0.27 -4.07
C MET A 55 -0.17 0.36 -4.49
N LYS A 56 -0.82 1.53 -4.29
CA LYS A 56 -2.19 1.77 -4.75
C LYS A 56 -2.29 1.62 -6.26
N SER A 57 -1.40 2.23 -7.03
CA SER A 57 -1.37 2.13 -8.49
C SER A 57 -1.19 0.69 -8.97
N VAL A 58 -0.25 -0.06 -8.37
CA VAL A 58 -0.03 -1.48 -8.69
C VAL A 58 -1.27 -2.31 -8.39
N SER A 59 -1.91 -2.08 -7.23
CA SER A 59 -3.13 -2.79 -6.85
C SER A 59 -4.30 -2.47 -7.78
N GLN A 60 -4.48 -1.21 -8.16
CA GLN A 60 -5.52 -0.82 -9.13
C GLN A 60 -5.28 -1.46 -10.49
N ASN A 61 -4.07 -1.40 -11.02
CA ASN A 61 -3.73 -2.03 -12.29
C ASN A 61 -3.97 -3.54 -12.28
N TYR A 62 -3.68 -4.19 -11.15
CA TYR A 62 -3.96 -5.61 -10.97
C TYR A 62 -5.47 -5.88 -11.01
N LEU A 63 -6.26 -5.12 -10.23
CA LEU A 63 -7.72 -5.28 -10.20
C LEU A 63 -8.36 -5.00 -11.56
N ASP A 64 -7.92 -3.96 -12.27
CA ASP A 64 -8.40 -3.63 -13.61
C ASP A 64 -8.07 -4.74 -14.62
N SER A 65 -6.89 -5.35 -14.50
CA SER A 65 -6.50 -6.49 -15.31
C SER A 65 -7.37 -7.72 -15.02
N GLU A 66 -7.60 -8.05 -13.75
CA GLU A 66 -8.45 -9.18 -13.36
C GLU A 66 -9.91 -8.95 -13.82
N ARG A 67 -10.41 -7.72 -13.66
CA ARG A 67 -11.73 -7.35 -14.16
C ARG A 67 -11.83 -7.54 -15.67
N GLY A 68 -10.84 -7.10 -16.44
CA GLY A 68 -10.79 -7.28 -17.87
C GLY A 68 -10.83 -8.76 -18.30
N TYR A 69 -10.14 -9.63 -17.56
CA TYR A 69 -10.23 -11.08 -17.80
C TYR A 69 -11.65 -11.60 -17.56
N VAL A 70 -12.27 -11.26 -16.44
CA VAL A 70 -13.63 -11.71 -16.12
C VAL A 70 -14.64 -11.22 -17.15
N GLU A 71 -14.58 -9.95 -17.53
CA GLU A 71 -15.46 -9.38 -18.57
C GLU A 71 -15.30 -10.09 -19.92
N ASN A 72 -14.07 -10.38 -20.33
CA ASN A 72 -13.80 -11.10 -21.59
C ASN A 72 -14.31 -12.56 -21.53
N TRP A 73 -14.14 -13.24 -20.39
CA TRP A 73 -14.63 -14.61 -20.23
C TRP A 73 -16.16 -14.65 -20.21
N ALA A 74 -16.79 -13.72 -19.48
CA ALA A 74 -18.24 -13.61 -19.47
C ALA A 74 -18.82 -13.33 -20.86
N ALA A 75 -18.20 -12.40 -21.60
CA ALA A 75 -18.58 -12.09 -22.96
C ALA A 75 -18.47 -13.33 -23.86
N TYR A 76 -17.35 -14.06 -23.79
CA TYR A 76 -17.12 -15.27 -24.57
C TYR A 76 -18.13 -16.38 -24.25
N ILE A 77 -18.38 -16.65 -22.96
CA ILE A 77 -19.37 -17.64 -22.51
C ILE A 77 -20.77 -17.30 -23.06
N ASN A 78 -21.14 -16.01 -22.99
CA ASN A 78 -22.43 -15.54 -23.47
C ASN A 78 -22.53 -15.62 -25.02
N GLU A 79 -21.50 -15.20 -25.74
CA GLU A 79 -21.44 -15.23 -27.20
C GLU A 79 -21.53 -16.66 -27.75
N GLN A 80 -20.90 -17.63 -27.08
CA GLN A 80 -20.97 -19.03 -27.40
C GLN A 80 -22.24 -19.72 -26.87
N GLN A 81 -23.09 -19.02 -26.13
CA GLN A 81 -24.30 -19.56 -25.47
C GLN A 81 -24.03 -20.84 -24.67
N MET A 82 -22.90 -20.87 -23.95
CA MET A 82 -22.48 -22.03 -23.19
C MET A 82 -23.49 -22.34 -22.07
N THR A 83 -23.77 -23.60 -21.91
CA THR A 83 -24.46 -24.10 -20.70
C THR A 83 -23.57 -23.99 -19.48
N LEU A 84 -24.16 -24.01 -18.28
CA LEU A 84 -23.40 -23.94 -17.03
C LEU A 84 -22.24 -24.96 -16.92
N PRO A 85 -22.43 -26.26 -17.26
CA PRO A 85 -21.33 -27.22 -17.25
C PRO A 85 -20.21 -26.88 -18.25
N GLU A 86 -20.56 -26.42 -19.45
CA GLU A 86 -19.59 -26.00 -20.47
C GLU A 86 -18.80 -24.76 -20.04
N ALA A 87 -19.46 -23.78 -19.43
CA ALA A 87 -18.83 -22.60 -18.90
C ALA A 87 -17.86 -22.93 -17.75
N LEU A 88 -18.24 -23.83 -16.84
CA LEU A 88 -17.36 -24.28 -15.76
C LEU A 88 -16.14 -25.06 -16.29
N GLU A 89 -16.32 -25.88 -17.29
CA GLU A 89 -15.21 -26.60 -17.96
C GLU A 89 -14.27 -25.62 -18.67
N PHE A 90 -14.82 -24.66 -19.42
CA PHE A 90 -14.05 -23.59 -20.05
C PHE A 90 -13.22 -22.82 -19.02
N LEU A 91 -13.85 -22.32 -17.94
CA LEU A 91 -13.17 -21.57 -16.88
C LEU A 91 -12.09 -22.40 -16.18
N ARG A 92 -12.32 -23.70 -15.99
CA ARG A 92 -11.33 -24.62 -15.43
C ARG A 92 -10.10 -24.76 -16.32
N ASN A 93 -10.31 -24.83 -17.62
CA ASN A 93 -9.24 -25.01 -18.60
C ASN A 93 -8.38 -23.75 -18.77
N ILE A 94 -8.97 -22.56 -18.64
CA ILE A 94 -8.22 -21.30 -18.77
C ILE A 94 -7.60 -20.82 -17.46
N ASN A 95 -8.05 -21.35 -16.31
CA ASN A 95 -7.52 -20.98 -15.00
C ASN A 95 -6.17 -21.67 -14.74
N THR A 96 -5.11 -21.05 -15.20
CA THR A 96 -3.74 -21.53 -14.98
C THR A 96 -3.18 -21.22 -13.59
N ASN A 97 -3.87 -20.39 -12.80
CA ASN A 97 -3.44 -20.00 -11.45
C ASN A 97 -4.25 -20.77 -10.40
N PRO A 98 -3.65 -21.75 -9.70
CA PRO A 98 -4.37 -22.55 -8.69
C PRO A 98 -4.86 -21.74 -7.47
N ALA A 99 -4.31 -20.55 -7.25
CA ALA A 99 -4.75 -19.66 -6.18
C ALA A 99 -5.95 -18.76 -6.58
N ARG A 100 -6.35 -18.79 -7.87
CA ARG A 100 -7.49 -18.02 -8.37
C ARG A 100 -8.75 -18.88 -8.29
N PHE A 101 -9.73 -18.42 -7.54
CA PHE A 101 -11.06 -19.00 -7.52
C PHE A 101 -11.97 -18.21 -8.46
N ILE A 102 -12.61 -18.90 -9.40
CA ILE A 102 -13.55 -18.31 -10.36
C ILE A 102 -14.93 -18.88 -10.04
N HIS A 103 -15.87 -17.99 -9.77
CA HIS A 103 -17.24 -18.35 -9.43
C HIS A 103 -18.19 -17.85 -10.51
N ILE A 104 -19.23 -18.64 -10.80
CA ILE A 104 -20.42 -18.23 -11.53
C ILE A 104 -21.54 -18.13 -10.49
N VAL A 105 -22.22 -17.00 -10.43
CA VAL A 105 -23.34 -16.76 -9.49
C VAL A 105 -24.58 -16.44 -10.31
N ASP A 106 -25.66 -17.15 -10.07
CA ASP A 106 -26.98 -16.78 -10.55
C ASP A 106 -27.52 -15.67 -9.66
N MET A 107 -27.71 -14.48 -10.23
CA MET A 107 -28.14 -13.29 -9.48
C MET A 107 -29.61 -13.31 -9.08
N ASP A 108 -30.42 -14.24 -9.63
CA ASP A 108 -31.83 -14.38 -9.28
C ASP A 108 -32.00 -15.35 -8.09
N THR A 109 -31.24 -16.45 -8.09
CA THR A 109 -31.36 -17.51 -7.07
C THR A 109 -30.26 -17.46 -6.02
N PHE A 110 -29.14 -16.79 -6.33
CA PHE A 110 -27.90 -16.79 -5.55
C PHE A 110 -27.21 -18.15 -5.44
N ASP A 111 -27.62 -19.08 -6.29
CA ASP A 111 -26.84 -20.30 -6.48
C ASP A 111 -25.49 -19.98 -7.09
N ALA A 112 -24.44 -20.61 -6.59
CA ALA A 112 -23.08 -20.36 -7.03
C ALA A 112 -22.33 -21.65 -7.32
N TRP A 113 -21.46 -21.57 -8.32
CA TRP A 113 -20.61 -22.68 -8.74
C TRP A 113 -19.19 -22.19 -8.92
N THR A 114 -18.22 -23.06 -8.63
CA THR A 114 -16.81 -22.76 -8.83
C THR A 114 -16.13 -23.71 -9.77
N ALA A 115 -15.41 -23.18 -10.75
CA ALA A 115 -14.58 -23.98 -11.63
C ALA A 115 -13.35 -24.60 -10.94
N SER A 116 -13.02 -24.17 -9.71
CA SER A 116 -11.89 -24.69 -8.95
C SER A 116 -12.14 -26.07 -8.32
N TYR A 117 -13.39 -26.50 -8.27
CA TYR A 117 -13.75 -27.82 -7.73
C TYR A 117 -13.91 -28.85 -8.85
N PRO A 118 -13.68 -30.13 -8.56
CA PRO A 118 -13.87 -31.20 -9.55
C PRO A 118 -15.32 -31.33 -10.00
N PRO A 119 -15.56 -31.87 -11.21
CA PRO A 119 -16.90 -32.09 -11.72
C PRO A 119 -17.83 -32.82 -10.72
N GLY A 120 -19.03 -32.27 -10.54
CA GLY A 120 -20.03 -32.79 -9.61
C GLY A 120 -19.91 -32.28 -8.16
N LYS A 121 -18.95 -31.37 -7.88
CA LYS A 121 -18.78 -30.71 -6.59
C LYS A 121 -18.64 -29.18 -6.73
N GLU A 122 -19.03 -28.65 -7.86
CA GLU A 122 -18.83 -27.23 -8.20
C GLU A 122 -19.79 -26.30 -7.43
N GLN A 123 -20.92 -26.78 -6.96
CA GLN A 123 -21.91 -25.96 -6.28
C GLN A 123 -21.39 -25.52 -4.90
N ILE A 124 -21.62 -24.27 -4.57
CA ILE A 124 -21.24 -23.65 -3.29
C ILE A 124 -22.45 -22.96 -2.68
N ASP A 125 -22.77 -23.29 -1.45
CA ASP A 125 -23.91 -22.73 -0.73
C ASP A 125 -23.62 -21.39 -0.03
N THR A 126 -22.40 -20.87 -0.19
CA THR A 126 -21.91 -19.75 0.63
C THR A 126 -22.53 -18.40 0.26
N TYR A 127 -23.05 -18.23 -0.96
CA TYR A 127 -23.52 -16.94 -1.45
C TYR A 127 -24.94 -16.58 -0.99
N HIS A 128 -25.76 -17.51 -0.59
CA HIS A 128 -27.11 -17.23 -0.09
C HIS A 128 -27.13 -16.29 1.13
N GLN A 129 -26.10 -16.34 1.96
CA GLN A 129 -25.97 -15.44 3.11
C GLN A 129 -25.68 -13.96 2.73
N TYR A 130 -25.24 -13.70 1.51
CA TYR A 130 -24.89 -12.36 1.02
C TYR A 130 -25.95 -11.78 0.07
N GLN A 131 -27.11 -12.40 -0.03
CA GLN A 131 -28.17 -12.03 -0.98
C GLN A 131 -28.54 -10.53 -0.92
N GLY A 132 -28.59 -9.93 0.27
CA GLY A 132 -28.87 -8.50 0.43
C GLY A 132 -27.72 -7.57 0.04
N GLU A 133 -26.49 -8.04 0.16
CA GLU A 133 -25.28 -7.23 -0.07
C GLU A 133 -24.87 -7.19 -1.54
N LEU A 134 -25.11 -8.29 -2.28
CA LEU A 134 -24.72 -8.42 -3.70
C LEU A 134 -25.62 -7.63 -4.66
N THR A 135 -26.84 -7.31 -4.26
CA THR A 135 -27.80 -6.54 -5.09
C THR A 135 -27.62 -5.04 -5.03
N GLU A 136 -26.75 -4.51 -4.15
CA GLU A 136 -26.47 -3.08 -4.00
C GLU A 136 -25.27 -2.59 -4.83
N TRP A 137 -24.63 -3.45 -5.61
CA TRP A 137 -23.51 -3.16 -6.51
C TRP A 137 -23.97 -3.10 -7.97
#